data_869b4c6d2d97641c18ede96e3bdb097c
#
_entry.id   869b4c6d2d97641c18ede96e3bdb097c
#
_cell.length_a   1.000
_cell.length_b   1.000
_cell.length_c   1.000
_cell.angle_alpha   90.00
_cell.angle_beta   90.00
_cell.angle_gamma   90.00
#
_symmetry.space_group_name_H-M   'P 1'
#
loop_
_entity.id
_entity.type
_entity.pdbx_description
1 polymer ?
#
loop_
_entity_poly.entity_id
_entity_poly.type
_entity_poly.pdbx_seq_one_letter_code
_entity_poly.pdbx_strand_id
1 'polypeptide(L)'
;MTQGAHHTPGRRTVLGAAVLGSAAVALPVATQATAQAAERGTADRGPAGPRLPVPTIVGHRGASGYRPEHTLGSYQLALDMGAHVIEQDLVPTKDGHLVCRHENDITATTDVADHPEFAGRRTTKSVDGVSLTGWFTEDFTLAELKTLRAKERIPGTRRHNTLYDGRWTVPTFEEVLRWADEQGRRRGRPVWLYTETKHPTYFRSLGLGLEERLAKLLRRHGRDRADSAIFLQSFEPSSIQRLAKLVDSPGVVLLDAAGTRPWDFKVAGDPRTVDDLVAPAGLKWIASYARGIGPTLDLVIPKDGTGKLGEPTPLVRDAHAARLVVHPYTLRNENAFLPADFRRGTDPAAFGDAFGALTAYFETGIDGIFTDHPDTALLARADFVSR
;
A
#
# COMPACT_ATOMS: atom_id res chain seq x y z
N MET A 1 6.87 -65.67 -16.29
CA MET A 1 6.67 -66.13 -17.67
C MET A 1 6.83 -64.92 -18.56
N THR A 2 7.93 -64.90 -19.21
CA THR A 2 8.33 -64.69 -20.61
C THR A 2 8.20 -63.21 -21.05
N GLN A 3 9.30 -62.46 -21.11
CA GLN A 3 10.30 -62.36 -22.20
C GLN A 3 9.66 -61.75 -23.46
N GLY A 4 10.17 -60.78 -24.10
CA GLY A 4 11.48 -60.24 -24.46
C GLY A 4 11.21 -59.42 -25.72
N ALA A 5 11.94 -58.63 -26.32
CA ALA A 5 13.30 -58.30 -26.51
C ALA A 5 13.39 -57.28 -27.71
N HIS A 6 14.26 -56.32 -27.55
CA HIS A 6 15.16 -55.70 -28.53
C HIS A 6 14.84 -55.58 -30.05
N HIS A 7 15.03 -54.38 -30.63
CA HIS A 7 16.09 -54.15 -31.63
C HIS A 7 16.27 -52.69 -32.04
N THR A 8 17.43 -52.12 -31.91
CA THR A 8 18.13 -51.14 -32.73
C THR A 8 19.06 -51.94 -33.68
N PRO A 9 19.75 -51.41 -34.71
CA PRO A 9 20.12 -50.03 -35.09
C PRO A 9 20.18 -49.77 -36.62
N GLY A 10 20.68 -48.58 -37.05
CA GLY A 10 21.26 -48.50 -38.41
C GLY A 10 21.50 -47.07 -38.92
N ARG A 11 22.78 -46.67 -38.87
CA ARG A 11 23.37 -45.50 -39.53
C ARG A 11 23.28 -45.57 -41.07
N ARG A 12 23.23 -44.41 -41.77
CA ARG A 12 24.35 -43.97 -42.65
C ARG A 12 24.05 -42.65 -43.38
N THR A 13 25.03 -41.81 -43.33
CA THR A 13 25.46 -40.63 -44.04
C THR A 13 25.41 -40.74 -45.55
N VAL A 14 25.14 -39.66 -46.30
CA VAL A 14 25.88 -39.25 -47.52
C VAL A 14 25.74 -37.74 -47.75
N LEU A 15 26.90 -37.12 -48.04
CA LEU A 15 27.11 -35.75 -48.52
C LEU A 15 26.61 -35.54 -49.94
N GLY A 16 26.24 -34.28 -50.25
CA GLY A 16 26.13 -33.79 -51.62
C GLY A 16 26.17 -32.27 -51.66
N ALA A 17 27.27 -31.71 -52.12
CA ALA A 17 27.46 -30.29 -52.40
C ALA A 17 27.15 -29.96 -53.87
N ALA A 18 26.56 -28.75 -54.12
CA ALA A 18 26.67 -27.97 -55.37
C ALA A 18 25.94 -26.63 -55.19
N VAL A 19 26.59 -25.50 -55.08
CA VAL A 19 27.10 -24.53 -56.05
C VAL A 19 26.02 -23.64 -56.71
N LEU A 20 26.06 -22.34 -56.26
CA LEU A 20 25.89 -21.05 -56.96
C LEU A 20 24.65 -20.79 -57.83
N GLY A 21 23.93 -19.71 -57.43
CA GLY A 21 23.02 -18.96 -58.27
C GLY A 21 22.65 -17.63 -57.63
N SER A 22 23.39 -16.56 -57.98
CA SER A 22 23.08 -15.20 -57.52
C SER A 22 21.91 -14.65 -58.34
N ALA A 23 20.80 -14.33 -57.67
CA ALA A 23 19.76 -13.49 -58.22
C ALA A 23 19.48 -12.33 -57.23
N ALA A 24 19.87 -11.14 -57.66
CA ALA A 24 19.54 -9.91 -56.97
C ALA A 24 18.06 -9.61 -57.16
N VAL A 25 17.27 -9.65 -56.07
CA VAL A 25 15.91 -9.14 -56.04
C VAL A 25 15.91 -7.87 -55.23
N ALA A 26 15.61 -6.75 -55.89
CA ALA A 26 15.40 -5.45 -55.28
C ALA A 26 14.19 -5.49 -54.32
N LEU A 27 14.39 -5.25 -53.05
CA LEU A 27 13.31 -5.04 -52.06
C LEU A 27 12.86 -3.58 -52.13
N PRO A 28 11.55 -3.33 -52.08
CA PRO A 28 11.06 -1.95 -51.97
C PRO A 28 11.39 -1.38 -50.58
N VAL A 29 11.87 -0.13 -50.60
CA VAL A 29 12.08 0.68 -49.39
C VAL A 29 10.71 0.89 -48.72
N ALA A 30 10.50 0.17 -47.61
CA ALA A 30 9.39 0.45 -46.71
C ALA A 30 9.72 1.76 -45.97
N THR A 31 8.98 2.81 -46.25
CA THR A 31 8.95 4.04 -45.48
C THR A 31 8.63 3.71 -44.03
N GLN A 32 9.59 3.94 -43.15
CA GLN A 32 9.38 3.93 -41.71
C GLN A 32 8.44 5.07 -41.37
N ALA A 33 7.19 4.74 -41.09
CA ALA A 33 6.30 5.63 -40.35
C ALA A 33 6.84 5.68 -38.92
N THR A 34 7.54 6.77 -38.61
CA THR A 34 7.90 7.13 -37.24
C THR A 34 6.60 7.36 -36.47
N ALA A 35 6.23 6.38 -35.65
CA ALA A 35 5.25 6.59 -34.59
C ALA A 35 5.87 7.61 -33.62
N GLN A 36 5.50 8.87 -33.76
CA GLN A 36 5.67 9.87 -32.73
C GLN A 36 4.77 9.49 -31.55
N ALA A 37 5.34 8.72 -30.62
CA ALA A 37 4.79 8.64 -29.27
C ALA A 37 4.78 10.09 -28.74
N ALA A 38 3.60 10.61 -28.47
CA ALA A 38 3.42 11.91 -27.88
C ALA A 38 4.26 11.97 -26.59
N GLU A 39 5.31 12.77 -26.60
CA GLU A 39 6.05 13.19 -25.41
C GLU A 39 5.06 13.93 -24.50
N ARG A 40 4.45 13.19 -23.57
CA ARG A 40 3.77 13.78 -22.43
C ARG A 40 4.85 14.46 -21.59
N GLY A 41 4.77 15.80 -21.53
CA GLY A 41 5.73 16.68 -20.93
C GLY A 41 6.31 16.15 -19.63
N THR A 42 7.62 15.99 -19.60
CA THR A 42 8.41 15.76 -18.39
C THR A 42 8.40 17.07 -17.60
N ALA A 43 7.40 17.23 -16.72
CA ALA A 43 7.52 18.23 -15.65
C ALA A 43 8.77 17.87 -14.83
N ASP A 44 9.62 18.86 -14.64
CA ASP A 44 10.84 18.82 -13.84
C ASP A 44 10.55 18.21 -12.47
N ARG A 45 10.82 16.90 -12.34
CA ARG A 45 10.72 16.14 -11.09
C ARG A 45 12.12 16.16 -10.52
N GLY A 46 12.30 16.77 -9.37
CA GLY A 46 13.54 16.88 -8.63
C GLY A 46 14.39 15.61 -8.55
N PRO A 47 15.53 15.59 -7.84
CA PRO A 47 16.63 14.63 -8.00
C PRO A 47 16.16 13.17 -8.03
N ALA A 48 16.71 12.42 -8.99
CA ALA A 48 16.29 11.08 -9.38
C ALA A 48 16.63 10.01 -8.31
N GLY A 49 15.72 9.81 -7.35
CA GLY A 49 15.64 8.54 -6.64
C GLY A 49 15.13 7.41 -7.57
N PRO A 50 15.22 6.13 -7.18
CA PRO A 50 14.69 5.05 -7.98
C PRO A 50 13.20 5.27 -8.23
N ARG A 51 12.83 5.44 -9.50
CA ARG A 51 11.45 5.75 -9.90
C ARG A 51 10.57 4.52 -9.71
N LEU A 52 9.44 4.71 -9.00
CA LEU A 52 8.41 3.69 -8.92
C LEU A 52 7.66 3.59 -10.26
N PRO A 53 7.20 2.39 -10.65
CA PRO A 53 6.35 2.24 -11.83
C PRO A 53 4.96 2.85 -11.58
N VAL A 54 4.31 3.31 -12.64
CA VAL A 54 2.93 3.85 -12.58
C VAL A 54 2.02 2.93 -13.40
N PRO A 55 0.87 2.53 -12.85
CA PRO A 55 0.43 2.64 -11.46
C PRO A 55 1.32 1.88 -10.48
N THR A 56 1.62 2.46 -9.32
CA THR A 56 2.37 1.81 -8.24
C THR A 56 1.45 0.89 -7.44
N ILE A 57 1.87 -0.35 -7.17
CA ILE A 57 1.12 -1.28 -6.32
C ILE A 57 1.70 -1.25 -4.91
N VAL A 58 0.86 -0.85 -3.94
CA VAL A 58 1.20 -0.75 -2.51
C VAL A 58 0.56 -1.92 -1.76
N GLY A 59 1.37 -2.77 -1.14
CA GLY A 59 0.88 -3.84 -0.27
C GLY A 59 0.42 -3.27 1.07
N HIS A 60 -0.91 -3.11 1.22
CA HIS A 60 -1.58 -2.50 2.37
C HIS A 60 -1.46 -3.38 3.60
N ARG A 61 -0.69 -2.93 4.60
CA ARG A 61 -0.30 -3.71 5.79
C ARG A 61 0.47 -4.99 5.42
N GLY A 62 1.16 -4.97 4.28
CA GLY A 62 1.76 -6.11 3.62
C GLY A 62 0.81 -6.82 2.65
N ALA A 63 0.87 -8.15 2.59
CA ALA A 63 -0.11 -9.00 1.88
C ALA A 63 -1.20 -9.42 2.87
N SER A 64 -1.96 -8.46 3.39
CA SER A 64 -2.92 -8.67 4.48
C SER A 64 -4.13 -9.51 4.07
N GLY A 65 -4.37 -9.69 2.76
CA GLY A 65 -5.34 -10.66 2.24
C GLY A 65 -4.94 -12.12 2.47
N TYR A 66 -3.66 -12.39 2.82
CA TYR A 66 -3.10 -13.74 2.94
C TYR A 66 -2.40 -14.03 4.27
N ARG A 67 -2.09 -13.02 5.07
CA ARG A 67 -1.38 -13.11 6.36
C ARG A 67 -1.93 -12.08 7.33
N PRO A 68 -1.87 -12.34 8.64
CA PRO A 68 -2.21 -11.32 9.64
C PRO A 68 -1.48 -10.00 9.35
N GLU A 69 -2.25 -8.91 9.32
CA GLU A 69 -1.78 -7.57 8.96
C GLU A 69 -0.62 -7.11 9.85
N HIS A 70 0.25 -6.25 9.31
CA HIS A 70 1.38 -5.64 10.03
C HIS A 70 2.29 -6.65 10.73
N THR A 71 2.57 -7.77 10.07
CA THR A 71 3.60 -8.73 10.50
C THR A 71 4.75 -8.75 9.51
N LEU A 72 5.95 -9.10 9.97
CA LEU A 72 7.08 -9.30 9.04
C LEU A 72 6.78 -10.39 8.01
N GLY A 73 5.93 -11.39 8.35
CA GLY A 73 5.48 -12.41 7.41
C GLY A 73 4.55 -11.86 6.32
N SER A 74 3.67 -10.90 6.67
CA SER A 74 2.82 -10.19 5.68
C SER A 74 3.65 -9.30 4.76
N TYR A 75 4.60 -8.54 5.31
CA TYR A 75 5.50 -7.68 4.55
C TYR A 75 6.41 -8.47 3.60
N GLN A 76 6.98 -9.58 4.09
CA GLN A 76 7.84 -10.44 3.27
C GLN A 76 7.04 -11.04 2.11
N LEU A 77 5.81 -11.54 2.37
CA LEU A 77 4.98 -12.10 1.32
C LEU A 77 4.63 -11.05 0.25
N ALA A 78 4.23 -9.83 0.65
CA ALA A 78 3.95 -8.76 -0.31
C ALA A 78 5.17 -8.42 -1.17
N LEU A 79 6.35 -8.35 -0.55
CA LEU A 79 7.62 -8.12 -1.26
C LEU A 79 7.97 -9.27 -2.21
N ASP A 80 7.72 -10.52 -1.83
CA ASP A 80 7.99 -11.71 -2.65
C ASP A 80 6.99 -11.83 -3.82
N MET A 81 5.75 -11.39 -3.64
CA MET A 81 4.76 -11.21 -4.70
C MET A 81 5.16 -10.13 -5.71
N GLY A 82 6.07 -9.22 -5.33
CA GLY A 82 6.56 -8.15 -6.20
C GLY A 82 5.92 -6.78 -5.95
N ALA A 83 5.20 -6.59 -4.83
CA ALA A 83 4.68 -5.27 -4.45
C ALA A 83 5.78 -4.21 -4.55
N HIS A 84 5.45 -3.06 -5.11
CA HIS A 84 6.42 -1.99 -5.33
C HIS A 84 6.76 -1.26 -4.03
N VAL A 85 5.79 -1.15 -3.14
CA VAL A 85 5.87 -0.47 -1.85
C VAL A 85 5.16 -1.30 -0.79
N ILE A 86 5.69 -1.34 0.42
CA ILE A 86 5.10 -2.03 1.58
C ILE A 86 4.61 -0.96 2.57
N GLU A 87 3.37 -1.09 3.01
CA GLU A 87 2.77 -0.09 3.89
C GLU A 87 2.78 -0.53 5.35
N GLN A 88 2.96 0.45 6.26
CA GLN A 88 2.94 0.31 7.71
C GLN A 88 2.14 1.43 8.37
N ASP A 89 1.31 1.06 9.36
CA ASP A 89 0.66 1.98 10.30
C ASP A 89 1.39 1.98 11.64
N LEU A 90 1.64 3.14 12.20
CA LEU A 90 2.41 3.30 13.44
C LEU A 90 1.56 3.84 14.59
N VAL A 91 1.67 3.17 15.71
CA VAL A 91 1.17 3.62 17.01
C VAL A 91 2.27 3.46 18.07
N PRO A 92 2.32 4.25 19.14
CA PRO A 92 3.34 4.14 20.18
C PRO A 92 2.93 3.16 21.28
N THR A 93 3.93 2.55 21.91
CA THR A 93 3.80 1.86 23.20
C THR A 93 3.85 2.85 24.36
N LYS A 94 3.53 2.39 25.58
CA LYS A 94 3.62 3.16 26.82
C LYS A 94 5.01 3.78 27.05
N ASP A 95 6.07 3.07 26.69
CA ASP A 95 7.47 3.51 26.78
C ASP A 95 7.98 4.16 25.48
N GLY A 96 7.08 4.51 24.55
CA GLY A 96 7.34 5.39 23.42
C GLY A 96 8.01 4.73 22.19
N HIS A 97 8.02 3.40 22.08
CA HIS A 97 8.44 2.70 20.89
C HIS A 97 7.33 2.74 19.83
N LEU A 98 7.68 2.99 18.57
CA LEU A 98 6.73 2.90 17.46
C LEU A 98 6.59 1.45 17.02
N VAL A 99 5.36 0.93 17.05
CA VAL A 99 5.01 -0.43 16.62
C VAL A 99 4.02 -0.38 15.46
N CYS A 100 4.03 -1.44 14.64
CA CYS A 100 3.16 -1.50 13.47
C CYS A 100 1.82 -2.13 13.82
N ARG A 101 0.78 -1.29 13.92
CA ARG A 101 -0.64 -1.65 14.07
C ARG A 101 -1.52 -0.55 13.49
N HIS A 102 -2.62 -0.98 12.84
CA HIS A 102 -3.58 -0.04 12.25
C HIS A 102 -4.28 0.80 13.31
N GLU A 103 -4.71 0.16 14.39
CA GLU A 103 -5.32 0.83 15.53
C GLU A 103 -4.43 0.64 16.77
N ASN A 104 -4.53 1.55 17.72
CA ASN A 104 -3.96 1.34 19.05
C ASN A 104 -4.74 0.28 19.86
N ASP A 105 -6.02 0.04 19.54
CA ASP A 105 -6.77 -1.11 20.07
C ASP A 105 -6.27 -2.41 19.40
N ILE A 106 -5.61 -3.26 20.20
CA ILE A 106 -5.01 -4.52 19.76
C ILE A 106 -5.91 -5.74 19.99
N THR A 107 -7.15 -5.54 20.44
CA THR A 107 -8.08 -6.61 20.79
C THR A 107 -8.33 -7.59 19.66
N ALA A 108 -8.57 -7.09 18.45
CA ALA A 108 -8.91 -7.90 17.29
C ALA A 108 -7.70 -8.44 16.52
N THR A 109 -6.51 -7.85 16.72
CA THR A 109 -5.32 -8.15 15.91
C THR A 109 -4.22 -8.89 16.65
N THR A 110 -4.43 -9.17 17.95
CA THR A 110 -3.51 -9.94 18.80
C THR A 110 -4.30 -10.92 19.70
N ASP A 111 -3.57 -11.85 20.29
CA ASP A 111 -4.08 -12.81 21.28
C ASP A 111 -4.17 -12.23 22.70
N VAL A 112 -4.15 -10.91 22.88
CA VAL A 112 -4.14 -10.24 24.20
C VAL A 112 -5.27 -10.68 25.13
N ALA A 113 -6.42 -11.05 24.58
CA ALA A 113 -7.55 -11.55 25.35
C ALA A 113 -7.30 -12.94 26.00
N ASP A 114 -6.33 -13.69 25.48
CA ASP A 114 -5.93 -15.01 25.98
C ASP A 114 -4.83 -14.91 27.05
N HIS A 115 -4.43 -13.67 27.43
CA HIS A 115 -3.41 -13.36 28.41
C HIS A 115 -4.03 -12.89 29.72
N PRO A 116 -4.23 -13.78 30.73
CA PRO A 116 -4.90 -13.42 31.99
C PRO A 116 -4.17 -12.33 32.78
N GLU A 117 -2.83 -12.21 32.64
CA GLU A 117 -2.03 -11.16 33.25
C GLU A 117 -2.38 -9.76 32.75
N PHE A 118 -3.02 -9.65 31.59
CA PHE A 118 -3.45 -8.37 31.01
C PHE A 118 -4.96 -8.15 31.12
N ALA A 119 -5.74 -9.06 31.69
CA ALA A 119 -7.18 -8.93 31.79
C ALA A 119 -7.64 -7.62 32.45
N GLY A 120 -6.93 -7.19 33.52
CA GLY A 120 -7.23 -5.95 34.25
C GLY A 120 -6.89 -4.66 33.48
N ARG A 121 -6.28 -4.73 32.30
CA ARG A 121 -5.96 -3.55 31.46
C ARG A 121 -7.03 -3.26 30.42
N ARG A 122 -8.01 -4.13 30.27
CA ARG A 122 -9.14 -3.87 29.36
C ARG A 122 -9.91 -2.66 29.85
N THR A 123 -10.02 -1.64 29.01
CA THR A 123 -10.59 -0.35 29.39
C THR A 123 -11.33 0.29 28.22
N THR A 124 -12.06 1.38 28.50
CA THR A 124 -12.71 2.18 27.47
C THR A 124 -11.98 3.51 27.33
N LYS A 125 -11.62 3.87 26.10
CA LYS A 125 -10.97 5.14 25.75
C LYS A 125 -11.73 5.84 24.63
N SER A 126 -11.63 7.17 24.60
CA SER A 126 -12.05 7.96 23.44
C SER A 126 -10.84 8.25 22.58
N VAL A 127 -10.79 7.66 21.39
CA VAL A 127 -9.74 7.87 20.39
C VAL A 127 -10.37 8.62 19.22
N ASP A 128 -9.89 9.81 18.91
CA ASP A 128 -10.42 10.70 17.86
C ASP A 128 -11.94 10.92 17.92
N GLY A 129 -12.47 10.96 19.15
CA GLY A 129 -13.89 11.14 19.43
C GLY A 129 -14.73 9.85 19.33
N VAL A 130 -14.12 8.72 19.05
CA VAL A 130 -14.78 7.39 19.03
C VAL A 130 -14.51 6.67 20.34
N SER A 131 -15.57 6.16 20.99
CA SER A 131 -15.44 5.36 22.21
C SER A 131 -15.12 3.91 21.85
N LEU A 132 -13.93 3.43 22.24
CA LEU A 132 -13.44 2.08 22.01
C LEU A 132 -13.22 1.36 23.33
N THR A 133 -13.55 0.06 23.39
CA THR A 133 -13.34 -0.77 24.57
C THR A 133 -12.48 -1.99 24.24
N GLY A 134 -11.26 -1.99 24.76
CA GLY A 134 -10.29 -3.03 24.42
C GLY A 134 -8.99 -2.88 25.21
N TRP A 135 -7.90 -3.38 24.63
CA TRP A 135 -6.54 -3.25 25.10
C TRP A 135 -5.78 -2.34 24.14
N PHE A 136 -5.07 -1.34 24.68
CA PHE A 136 -4.48 -0.28 23.88
C PHE A 136 -2.95 -0.27 23.98
N THR A 137 -2.25 -0.09 22.88
CA THR A 137 -0.78 -0.17 22.80
C THR A 137 -0.07 0.74 23.79
N GLU A 138 -0.62 1.93 24.06
CA GLU A 138 -0.08 2.91 25.00
C GLU A 138 -0.23 2.50 26.49
N ASP A 139 -0.92 1.40 26.77
CA ASP A 139 -1.00 0.81 28.13
C ASP A 139 0.05 -0.31 28.33
N PHE A 140 0.79 -0.68 27.28
CA PHE A 140 1.79 -1.74 27.29
C PHE A 140 3.18 -1.19 27.01
N THR A 141 4.17 -1.65 27.77
CA THR A 141 5.57 -1.49 27.38
C THR A 141 5.89 -2.34 26.16
N LEU A 142 6.96 -2.02 25.44
CA LEU A 142 7.39 -2.85 24.31
C LEU A 142 7.64 -4.30 24.74
N ALA A 143 8.26 -4.51 25.90
CA ALA A 143 8.56 -5.85 26.41
C ALA A 143 7.29 -6.68 26.60
N GLU A 144 6.23 -6.10 27.17
CA GLU A 144 4.92 -6.75 27.34
C GLU A 144 4.25 -7.01 25.98
N LEU A 145 4.26 -6.00 25.08
CA LEU A 145 3.64 -6.16 23.75
C LEU A 145 4.32 -7.26 22.92
N LYS A 146 5.61 -7.48 23.11
CA LYS A 146 6.37 -8.56 22.43
C LYS A 146 6.02 -9.97 22.91
N THR A 147 5.32 -10.12 24.05
CA THR A 147 4.80 -11.44 24.48
C THR A 147 3.58 -11.86 23.63
N LEU A 148 2.85 -10.89 23.07
CA LEU A 148 1.66 -11.12 22.28
C LEU A 148 1.98 -11.64 20.88
N ARG A 149 0.97 -12.32 20.29
CA ARG A 149 1.03 -12.83 18.92
C ARG A 149 -0.05 -12.19 18.06
N ALA A 150 0.33 -11.88 16.83
CA ALA A 150 -0.61 -11.35 15.83
C ALA A 150 -1.59 -12.45 15.37
N LYS A 151 -2.82 -12.03 15.09
CA LYS A 151 -3.88 -12.88 14.51
C LYS A 151 -4.64 -12.14 13.43
N GLU A 152 -5.39 -12.90 12.61
CA GLU A 152 -6.28 -12.34 11.59
C GLU A 152 -7.40 -11.52 12.24
N ARG A 153 -7.60 -10.29 11.71
CA ARG A 153 -8.60 -9.35 12.23
C ARG A 153 -10.03 -9.69 11.81
N ILE A 154 -10.22 -10.23 10.60
CA ILE A 154 -11.53 -10.53 10.01
C ILE A 154 -11.65 -12.03 9.64
N PRO A 155 -11.54 -12.94 10.64
CA PRO A 155 -11.46 -14.38 10.37
C PRO A 155 -12.71 -14.95 9.67
N GLY A 156 -13.86 -14.29 9.80
CA GLY A 156 -15.08 -14.66 9.09
C GLY A 156 -14.95 -14.52 7.58
N THR A 157 -14.22 -13.52 7.10
CA THR A 157 -13.96 -13.27 5.69
C THR A 157 -12.67 -13.96 5.21
N ARG A 158 -11.63 -13.99 6.04
CA ARG A 158 -10.28 -14.50 5.71
C ARG A 158 -9.91 -15.74 6.50
N ARG A 159 -10.73 -16.78 6.41
CA ARG A 159 -10.55 -18.02 7.18
C ARG A 159 -9.17 -18.65 7.01
N HIS A 160 -8.61 -18.63 5.80
CA HIS A 160 -7.30 -19.23 5.53
C HIS A 160 -6.14 -18.49 6.23
N ASN A 161 -6.31 -17.21 6.54
CA ASN A 161 -5.29 -16.43 7.24
C ASN A 161 -5.12 -16.89 8.69
N THR A 162 -6.15 -17.46 9.32
CA THR A 162 -6.09 -17.95 10.70
C THR A 162 -5.08 -19.11 10.89
N LEU A 163 -4.65 -19.78 9.81
CA LEU A 163 -3.53 -20.74 9.83
C LEU A 163 -2.21 -20.10 10.30
N TYR A 164 -2.13 -18.79 10.25
CA TYR A 164 -0.95 -18.01 10.59
C TYR A 164 -1.08 -17.27 11.92
N ASP A 165 -2.23 -17.39 12.61
CA ASP A 165 -2.41 -16.82 13.93
C ASP A 165 -1.35 -17.37 14.89
N GLY A 166 -0.82 -16.50 15.75
CA GLY A 166 0.20 -16.86 16.72
C GLY A 166 1.63 -17.00 16.17
N ARG A 167 1.87 -16.90 14.85
CA ARG A 167 3.20 -17.12 14.25
C ARG A 167 4.15 -15.94 14.39
N TRP A 168 3.66 -14.72 14.48
CA TRP A 168 4.47 -13.50 14.54
C TRP A 168 4.10 -12.63 15.73
N THR A 169 5.10 -11.94 16.27
CA THR A 169 4.90 -10.86 17.23
C THR A 169 4.51 -9.57 16.51
N VAL A 170 4.08 -8.56 17.26
CA VAL A 170 3.92 -7.19 16.77
C VAL A 170 5.31 -6.60 16.49
N PRO A 171 5.65 -6.21 15.25
CA PRO A 171 6.95 -5.64 14.96
C PRO A 171 7.04 -4.17 15.39
N THR A 172 8.21 -3.73 15.83
CA THR A 172 8.54 -2.31 15.90
C THR A 172 8.84 -1.78 14.51
N PHE A 173 8.67 -0.47 14.32
CA PHE A 173 9.06 0.15 13.05
C PHE A 173 10.58 0.06 12.81
N GLU A 174 11.40 0.08 13.86
CA GLU A 174 12.83 -0.14 13.70
C GLU A 174 13.18 -1.55 13.20
N GLU A 175 12.45 -2.59 13.63
CA GLU A 175 12.58 -3.94 13.06
C GLU A 175 12.19 -3.98 11.59
N VAL A 176 11.16 -3.25 11.20
CA VAL A 176 10.75 -3.13 9.79
C VAL A 176 11.80 -2.41 8.95
N LEU A 177 12.39 -1.32 9.45
CA LEU A 177 13.47 -0.61 8.78
C LEU A 177 14.68 -1.51 8.54
N ARG A 178 15.11 -2.27 9.58
CA ARG A 178 16.20 -3.24 9.46
C ARG A 178 15.88 -4.34 8.45
N TRP A 179 14.67 -4.88 8.50
CA TRP A 179 14.19 -5.86 7.52
C TRP A 179 14.23 -5.28 6.09
N ALA A 180 13.73 -4.07 5.89
CA ALA A 180 13.73 -3.43 4.59
C ALA A 180 15.14 -3.19 4.04
N ASP A 181 16.08 -2.79 4.90
CA ASP A 181 17.49 -2.59 4.55
C ASP A 181 18.17 -3.92 4.19
N GLU A 182 17.88 -5.01 4.93
CA GLU A 182 18.38 -6.35 4.61
C GLU A 182 17.83 -6.86 3.28
N GLN A 183 16.50 -6.76 3.08
CA GLN A 183 15.88 -7.17 1.81
C GLN A 183 16.38 -6.33 0.64
N GLY A 184 16.62 -5.04 0.86
CA GLY A 184 17.19 -4.14 -0.14
C GLY A 184 18.60 -4.58 -0.58
N ARG A 185 19.46 -4.91 0.37
CA ARG A 185 20.80 -5.45 0.09
C ARG A 185 20.74 -6.76 -0.70
N ARG A 186 19.86 -7.69 -0.30
CA ARG A 186 19.68 -8.99 -1.00
C ARG A 186 19.19 -8.84 -2.44
N ARG A 187 18.36 -7.83 -2.70
CA ARG A 187 17.71 -7.61 -4.01
C ARG A 187 18.44 -6.58 -4.89
N GLY A 188 19.51 -5.97 -4.40
CA GLY A 188 20.27 -4.93 -5.11
C GLY A 188 19.48 -3.64 -5.37
N ARG A 189 18.34 -3.43 -4.69
CA ARG A 189 17.50 -2.22 -4.79
C ARG A 189 16.76 -1.96 -3.48
N PRO A 190 16.51 -0.69 -3.12
CA PRO A 190 15.81 -0.38 -1.88
C PRO A 190 14.39 -0.94 -1.87
N VAL A 191 13.96 -1.38 -0.69
CA VAL A 191 12.54 -1.66 -0.42
C VAL A 191 11.86 -0.34 -0.07
N TRP A 192 10.84 0.01 -0.84
CA TRP A 192 10.03 1.18 -0.58
C TRP A 192 9.03 0.92 0.54
N LEU A 193 8.89 1.87 1.43
CA LEU A 193 7.96 1.86 2.55
C LEU A 193 6.91 2.97 2.38
N TYR A 194 5.72 2.76 2.95
CA TYR A 194 4.66 3.76 3.01
C TYR A 194 4.15 3.79 4.45
N THR A 195 4.52 4.80 5.21
CA THR A 195 4.42 4.76 6.67
C THR A 195 3.43 5.80 7.19
N GLU A 196 2.37 5.33 7.87
CA GLU A 196 1.33 6.17 8.45
C GLU A 196 1.60 6.48 9.93
N THR A 197 1.37 7.73 10.33
CA THR A 197 1.17 8.09 11.73
C THR A 197 -0.32 8.05 12.07
N LYS A 198 -0.72 7.07 12.91
CA LYS A 198 -2.12 6.88 13.35
C LYS A 198 -2.40 7.77 14.56
N HIS A 199 -3.58 8.41 14.56
CA HIS A 199 -4.08 9.20 15.70
C HIS A 199 -3.07 10.20 16.30
N PRO A 200 -2.30 10.98 15.49
CA PRO A 200 -1.18 11.76 16.02
C PRO A 200 -1.61 12.83 17.03
N THR A 201 -2.78 13.44 16.86
CA THR A 201 -3.33 14.41 17.84
C THR A 201 -3.70 13.75 19.17
N TYR A 202 -4.30 12.56 19.12
CA TYR A 202 -4.59 11.78 20.32
C TYR A 202 -3.30 11.42 21.08
N PHE A 203 -2.31 10.84 20.41
CA PHE A 203 -1.06 10.47 21.07
C PHE A 203 -0.24 11.66 21.55
N ARG A 204 -0.30 12.79 20.86
CA ARG A 204 0.34 14.02 21.34
C ARG A 204 -0.28 14.50 22.62
N SER A 205 -1.60 14.38 22.81
CA SER A 205 -2.29 14.72 24.05
C SER A 205 -1.84 13.87 25.26
N LEU A 206 -1.33 12.66 24.98
CA LEU A 206 -0.77 11.73 25.98
C LEU A 206 0.75 11.89 26.17
N GLY A 207 1.41 12.85 25.51
CA GLY A 207 2.89 12.98 25.54
C GLY A 207 3.62 11.91 24.71
N LEU A 208 2.89 11.16 23.88
CA LEU A 208 3.41 10.07 23.05
C LEU A 208 3.48 10.46 21.55
N GLY A 209 3.67 11.73 21.21
CA GLY A 209 3.75 12.21 19.83
C GLY A 209 4.62 11.34 18.93
N LEU A 210 4.14 11.03 17.72
CA LEU A 210 4.79 10.09 16.80
C LEU A 210 5.88 10.76 15.95
N GLU A 211 5.68 12.01 15.55
CA GLU A 211 6.43 12.63 14.46
C GLU A 211 7.92 12.74 14.76
N GLU A 212 8.29 13.20 15.99
CA GLU A 212 9.69 13.33 16.40
C GLU A 212 10.36 11.96 16.57
N ARG A 213 9.61 10.97 17.07
CA ARG A 213 10.09 9.59 17.20
C ARG A 213 10.33 8.97 15.82
N LEU A 214 9.40 9.17 14.89
CA LEU A 214 9.52 8.72 13.51
C LEU A 214 10.70 9.39 12.82
N ALA A 215 10.81 10.72 12.88
CA ALA A 215 11.92 11.47 12.29
C ALA A 215 13.29 11.00 12.82
N LYS A 216 13.39 10.70 14.13
CA LYS A 216 14.62 10.15 14.73
C LYS A 216 15.00 8.79 14.15
N LEU A 217 14.03 7.90 13.93
CA LEU A 217 14.24 6.59 13.30
C LEU A 217 14.66 6.76 11.83
N LEU A 218 13.97 7.61 11.08
CA LEU A 218 14.27 7.86 9.67
C LEU A 218 15.71 8.37 9.48
N ARG A 219 16.16 9.34 10.29
CA ARG A 219 17.54 9.84 10.26
C ARG A 219 18.57 8.74 10.55
N ARG A 220 18.29 7.89 11.56
CA ARG A 220 19.19 6.78 11.92
C ARG A 220 19.36 5.77 10.78
N HIS A 221 18.32 5.58 9.97
CA HIS A 221 18.29 4.64 8.85
C HIS A 221 18.51 5.32 7.49
N GLY A 222 18.88 6.62 7.47
CA GLY A 222 19.15 7.37 6.23
C GLY A 222 17.94 7.48 5.29
N ARG A 223 16.73 7.54 5.87
CA ARG A 223 15.45 7.64 5.13
C ARG A 223 14.74 8.98 5.32
N ASP A 224 15.49 10.01 5.69
CA ASP A 224 15.00 11.35 6.00
C ASP A 224 15.14 12.36 4.84
N ARG A 225 15.58 11.91 3.65
CA ARG A 225 15.81 12.76 2.47
C ARG A 225 14.67 12.69 1.47
N ALA A 226 14.59 13.68 0.59
CA ALA A 226 13.57 13.78 -0.47
C ALA A 226 13.62 12.62 -1.49
N ASP A 227 14.77 11.97 -1.65
CA ASP A 227 15.00 10.82 -2.53
C ASP A 227 14.96 9.47 -1.81
N SER A 228 14.64 9.46 -0.52
CA SER A 228 14.55 8.23 0.27
C SER A 228 13.40 7.34 -0.19
N ALA A 229 13.61 6.02 -0.14
CA ALA A 229 12.61 5.03 -0.54
C ALA A 229 11.51 4.87 0.54
N ILE A 230 10.80 5.96 0.81
CA ILE A 230 9.69 6.01 1.77
C ILE A 230 8.71 7.14 1.44
N PHE A 231 7.43 6.89 1.67
CA PHE A 231 6.38 7.91 1.81
C PHE A 231 5.92 7.96 3.26
N LEU A 232 5.58 9.16 3.73
CA LEU A 232 5.00 9.39 5.05
C LEU A 232 3.56 9.84 4.89
N GLN A 233 2.62 9.19 5.58
CA GLN A 233 1.20 9.50 5.42
C GLN A 233 0.49 9.73 6.74
N SER A 234 -0.62 10.45 6.70
CA SER A 234 -1.53 10.66 7.83
C SER A 234 -2.89 11.19 7.37
N PHE A 235 -3.95 10.84 8.09
CA PHE A 235 -5.27 11.48 7.97
C PHE A 235 -5.31 12.88 8.57
N GLU A 236 -4.32 13.24 9.39
CA GLU A 236 -4.22 14.55 9.99
C GLU A 236 -3.21 15.43 9.21
N PRO A 237 -3.68 16.43 8.45
CA PRO A 237 -2.80 17.35 7.72
C PRO A 237 -1.71 17.98 8.59
N SER A 238 -2.01 18.29 9.86
CA SER A 238 -1.04 18.88 10.79
C SER A 238 0.15 17.96 11.09
N SER A 239 -0.06 16.63 11.09
CA SER A 239 1.02 15.66 11.26
C SER A 239 1.98 15.68 10.07
N ILE A 240 1.47 15.71 8.83
CA ILE A 240 2.30 15.82 7.62
C ILE A 240 3.04 17.16 7.60
N GLN A 241 2.39 18.27 7.95
CA GLN A 241 3.05 19.57 8.06
C GLN A 241 4.17 19.59 9.11
N ARG A 242 3.99 18.86 10.23
CA ARG A 242 5.01 18.72 11.27
C ARG A 242 6.17 17.84 10.77
N LEU A 243 5.88 16.71 10.14
CA LEU A 243 6.89 15.84 9.53
C LEU A 243 7.70 16.57 8.47
N ALA A 244 7.07 17.38 7.61
CA ALA A 244 7.76 18.19 6.59
C ALA A 244 8.74 19.23 7.16
N LYS A 245 8.64 19.59 8.44
CA LYS A 245 9.62 20.44 9.16
C LYS A 245 10.76 19.62 9.77
N LEU A 246 10.58 18.32 9.92
CA LEU A 246 11.51 17.43 10.59
C LEU A 246 12.37 16.62 9.62
N VAL A 247 11.84 16.25 8.46
CA VAL A 247 12.48 15.43 7.43
C VAL A 247 12.05 15.89 6.04
N ASP A 248 12.88 15.58 5.02
CA ASP A 248 12.58 15.90 3.62
C ASP A 248 11.85 14.75 2.89
N SER A 249 11.61 13.63 3.55
CA SER A 249 10.89 12.49 2.97
C SER A 249 9.50 12.90 2.51
N PRO A 250 9.03 12.42 1.34
CA PRO A 250 7.76 12.86 0.75
C PRO A 250 6.55 12.52 1.64
N GLY A 251 5.76 13.56 1.97
CA GLY A 251 4.51 13.43 2.71
C GLY A 251 3.31 13.24 1.79
N VAL A 252 2.31 12.50 2.27
CA VAL A 252 1.02 12.24 1.62
C VAL A 252 -0.10 12.49 2.62
N VAL A 253 -1.10 13.27 2.23
CA VAL A 253 -2.30 13.49 3.06
C VAL A 253 -3.35 12.46 2.69
N LEU A 254 -3.77 11.66 3.67
CA LEU A 254 -4.89 10.74 3.51
C LEU A 254 -6.21 11.50 3.61
N LEU A 255 -7.13 11.17 2.73
CA LEU A 255 -8.45 11.79 2.64
C LEU A 255 -9.53 10.72 2.83
N ASP A 256 -10.29 10.86 3.90
CA ASP A 256 -11.43 10.00 4.23
C ASP A 256 -12.66 10.35 3.37
N ALA A 257 -13.81 9.80 3.69
CA ALA A 257 -15.05 10.01 2.94
C ALA A 257 -15.43 11.50 2.83
N ALA A 258 -16.12 11.85 1.74
CA ALA A 258 -16.72 13.16 1.54
C ALA A 258 -17.54 13.58 2.76
N GLY A 259 -17.55 14.88 3.07
CA GLY A 259 -18.25 15.45 4.23
C GLY A 259 -17.56 15.23 5.58
N THR A 260 -16.57 14.35 5.68
CA THR A 260 -15.82 14.14 6.93
C THR A 260 -14.83 15.28 7.17
N ARG A 261 -14.39 15.42 8.42
CA ARG A 261 -13.42 16.44 8.82
C ARG A 261 -12.27 15.77 9.55
N PRO A 262 -10.99 16.03 9.16
CA PRO A 262 -9.82 15.54 9.86
C PRO A 262 -9.89 15.80 11.37
N TRP A 263 -9.38 14.87 12.17
CA TRP A 263 -9.50 14.98 13.61
C TRP A 263 -8.74 16.18 14.19
N ASP A 264 -7.56 16.46 13.72
CA ASP A 264 -6.78 17.64 14.08
C ASP A 264 -7.52 18.95 13.78
N PHE A 265 -8.28 19.01 12.66
CA PHE A 265 -9.13 20.14 12.32
C PHE A 265 -10.29 20.28 13.30
N LYS A 266 -10.92 19.16 13.70
CA LYS A 266 -11.98 19.20 14.73
C LYS A 266 -11.45 19.77 16.04
N VAL A 267 -10.27 19.30 16.48
CA VAL A 267 -9.65 19.75 17.74
C VAL A 267 -9.22 21.23 17.67
N ALA A 268 -8.70 21.65 16.50
CA ALA A 268 -8.27 23.04 16.28
C ALA A 268 -9.41 24.02 15.98
N GLY A 269 -10.65 23.54 15.81
CA GLY A 269 -11.78 24.37 15.39
C GLY A 269 -11.74 24.82 13.92
N ASP A 270 -10.90 24.18 13.09
CA ASP A 270 -10.85 24.42 11.64
C ASP A 270 -12.12 23.84 10.99
N PRO A 271 -12.92 24.62 10.27
CA PRO A 271 -14.19 24.13 9.70
C PRO A 271 -14.03 23.27 8.46
N ARG A 272 -12.84 23.24 7.83
CA ARG A 272 -12.63 22.55 6.58
C ARG A 272 -12.91 21.05 6.68
N THR A 273 -13.56 20.54 5.65
CA THR A 273 -13.89 19.13 5.45
C THR A 273 -13.00 18.52 4.36
N VAL A 274 -13.14 17.22 4.13
CA VAL A 274 -12.50 16.54 2.99
C VAL A 274 -12.95 17.18 1.66
N ASP A 275 -14.20 17.65 1.55
CA ASP A 275 -14.68 18.31 0.32
C ASP A 275 -13.89 19.59 0.02
N ASP A 276 -13.54 20.36 1.07
CA ASP A 276 -12.67 21.53 0.91
C ASP A 276 -11.23 21.15 0.51
N LEU A 277 -10.73 20.02 1.01
CA LEU A 277 -9.38 19.53 0.75
C LEU A 277 -9.22 18.95 -0.67
N VAL A 278 -10.26 18.34 -1.24
CA VAL A 278 -10.24 17.82 -2.62
C VAL A 278 -10.53 18.89 -3.67
N ALA A 279 -11.04 20.05 -3.27
CA ALA A 279 -11.22 21.18 -4.18
C ALA A 279 -9.86 21.72 -4.66
N PRO A 280 -9.76 22.36 -5.85
CA PRO A 280 -8.49 22.87 -6.39
C PRO A 280 -7.69 23.76 -5.43
N ALA A 281 -8.35 24.57 -4.61
CA ALA A 281 -7.69 25.41 -3.60
C ALA A 281 -7.09 24.57 -2.46
N GLY A 282 -7.81 23.54 -2.00
CA GLY A 282 -7.34 22.60 -0.98
C GLY A 282 -6.16 21.76 -1.48
N LEU A 283 -6.23 21.23 -2.70
CA LEU A 283 -5.13 20.51 -3.34
C LEU A 283 -3.88 21.37 -3.46
N LYS A 284 -4.02 22.63 -3.88
CA LYS A 284 -2.91 23.58 -3.92
C LYS A 284 -2.33 23.85 -2.53
N TRP A 285 -3.18 23.94 -1.50
CA TRP A 285 -2.73 24.08 -0.11
C TRP A 285 -1.96 22.82 0.35
N ILE A 286 -2.46 21.61 0.07
CA ILE A 286 -1.75 20.35 0.37
C ILE A 286 -0.39 20.32 -0.35
N ALA A 287 -0.32 20.71 -1.62
CA ALA A 287 0.91 20.71 -2.41
C ALA A 287 2.01 21.65 -1.86
N SER A 288 1.66 22.58 -0.98
CA SER A 288 2.65 23.47 -0.33
C SER A 288 3.54 22.74 0.70
N TYR A 289 3.14 21.58 1.19
CA TYR A 289 3.88 20.81 2.20
C TYR A 289 3.91 19.28 1.98
N ALA A 290 3.12 18.77 1.05
CA ALA A 290 3.04 17.35 0.72
C ALA A 290 3.35 17.09 -0.76
N ARG A 291 3.57 15.82 -1.13
CA ARG A 291 3.84 15.37 -2.50
C ARG A 291 2.70 14.57 -3.10
N GLY A 292 1.71 14.18 -2.30
CA GLY A 292 0.59 13.40 -2.77
C GLY A 292 -0.62 13.42 -1.86
N ILE A 293 -1.67 12.82 -2.36
CA ILE A 293 -2.89 12.51 -1.61
C ILE A 293 -3.18 11.00 -1.70
N GLY A 294 -3.74 10.45 -0.62
CA GLY A 294 -4.28 9.10 -0.56
C GLY A 294 -5.79 9.17 -0.29
N PRO A 295 -6.63 9.33 -1.31
CA PRO A 295 -8.08 9.40 -1.13
C PRO A 295 -8.69 8.01 -0.93
N THR A 296 -9.87 7.94 -0.29
CA THR A 296 -10.72 6.74 -0.42
C THR A 296 -11.04 6.49 -1.90
N LEU A 297 -11.28 5.23 -2.25
CA LEU A 297 -11.68 4.83 -3.62
C LEU A 297 -12.92 5.62 -4.10
N ASP A 298 -13.87 5.89 -3.19
CA ASP A 298 -15.12 6.57 -3.50
C ASP A 298 -14.95 8.08 -3.83
N LEU A 299 -13.84 8.69 -3.41
CA LEU A 299 -13.49 10.05 -3.84
C LEU A 299 -12.97 10.09 -5.29
N VAL A 300 -12.46 8.97 -5.80
CA VAL A 300 -11.98 8.83 -7.20
C VAL A 300 -13.13 8.42 -8.11
N ILE A 301 -13.83 7.34 -7.79
CA ILE A 301 -15.03 6.88 -8.49
C ILE A 301 -16.10 6.61 -7.43
N PRO A 302 -17.07 7.51 -7.27
CA PRO A 302 -18.15 7.32 -6.30
C PRO A 302 -19.05 6.15 -6.70
N LYS A 303 -19.68 5.53 -5.71
CA LYS A 303 -20.70 4.51 -5.93
C LYS A 303 -22.10 5.14 -5.93
N ASP A 304 -22.96 4.65 -6.78
CA ASP A 304 -24.38 5.01 -6.78
C ASP A 304 -25.14 4.35 -5.61
N GLY A 305 -26.45 4.62 -5.51
CA GLY A 305 -27.31 4.05 -4.48
C GLY A 305 -27.48 2.53 -4.53
N THR A 306 -27.01 1.87 -5.60
CA THR A 306 -26.98 0.39 -5.75
C THR A 306 -25.61 -0.21 -5.43
N GLY A 307 -24.61 0.64 -5.14
CA GLY A 307 -23.24 0.24 -4.86
C GLY A 307 -22.37 0.02 -6.10
N LYS A 308 -22.85 0.39 -7.29
CA LYS A 308 -22.09 0.33 -8.55
C LYS A 308 -21.23 1.56 -8.72
N LEU A 309 -20.13 1.43 -9.48
CA LEU A 309 -19.29 2.57 -9.82
C LEU A 309 -20.08 3.57 -10.68
N GLY A 310 -19.96 4.84 -10.31
CA GLY A 310 -20.42 5.98 -11.10
C GLY A 310 -19.32 6.49 -12.04
N GLU A 311 -19.47 7.75 -12.46
CA GLU A 311 -18.45 8.42 -13.26
C GLU A 311 -17.25 8.88 -12.40
N PRO A 312 -16.02 8.81 -12.92
CA PRO A 312 -14.86 9.33 -12.24
C PRO A 312 -14.98 10.82 -11.89
N THR A 313 -14.59 11.19 -10.68
CA THR A 313 -14.53 12.60 -10.27
C THR A 313 -13.35 13.31 -10.94
N PRO A 314 -13.32 14.66 -10.93
CA PRO A 314 -12.16 15.40 -11.44
C PRO A 314 -10.92 15.33 -10.54
N LEU A 315 -10.97 14.64 -9.40
CA LEU A 315 -9.94 14.66 -8.35
C LEU A 315 -8.52 14.34 -8.88
N VAL A 316 -8.38 13.28 -9.68
CA VAL A 316 -7.06 12.85 -10.20
C VAL A 316 -6.46 13.94 -11.10
N ARG A 317 -7.25 14.48 -12.04
CA ARG A 317 -6.83 15.58 -12.91
C ARG A 317 -6.42 16.81 -12.11
N ASP A 318 -7.22 17.20 -11.12
CA ASP A 318 -7.02 18.42 -10.34
C ASP A 318 -5.83 18.28 -9.37
N ALA A 319 -5.61 17.08 -8.82
CA ALA A 319 -4.43 16.74 -8.03
C ALA A 319 -3.14 16.81 -8.89
N HIS A 320 -3.17 16.26 -10.11
CA HIS A 320 -2.04 16.35 -11.05
C HIS A 320 -1.75 17.80 -11.44
N ALA A 321 -2.78 18.63 -11.65
CA ALA A 321 -2.61 20.07 -11.90
C ALA A 321 -1.92 20.80 -10.73
N ALA A 322 -2.14 20.31 -9.49
CA ALA A 322 -1.44 20.77 -8.29
C ALA A 322 -0.08 20.06 -8.06
N ARG A 323 0.37 19.17 -8.97
CA ARG A 323 1.59 18.36 -8.87
C ARG A 323 1.62 17.37 -7.70
N LEU A 324 0.46 16.88 -7.30
CA LEU A 324 0.30 15.82 -6.31
C LEU A 324 0.13 14.47 -7.00
N VAL A 325 0.80 13.43 -6.51
CA VAL A 325 0.51 12.04 -6.88
C VAL A 325 -0.76 11.57 -6.15
N VAL A 326 -1.48 10.62 -6.75
CA VAL A 326 -2.75 10.11 -6.24
C VAL A 326 -2.66 8.60 -6.01
N HIS A 327 -2.70 8.18 -4.76
CA HIS A 327 -2.63 6.77 -4.35
C HIS A 327 -3.86 6.39 -3.52
N PRO A 328 -5.00 6.01 -4.14
CA PRO A 328 -6.21 5.67 -3.41
C PRO A 328 -6.10 4.36 -2.63
N TYR A 329 -6.91 4.21 -1.59
CA TYR A 329 -7.00 3.05 -0.70
C TYR A 329 -8.45 2.62 -0.50
N THR A 330 -8.75 1.36 -0.26
CA THR A 330 -7.95 0.14 -0.41
C THR A 330 -8.75 -0.84 -1.24
N LEU A 331 -8.21 -1.33 -2.33
CA LEU A 331 -8.87 -2.36 -3.12
C LEU A 331 -8.59 -3.75 -2.54
N ARG A 332 -9.63 -4.56 -2.46
CA ARG A 332 -9.61 -5.93 -1.94
C ARG A 332 -10.35 -6.85 -2.89
N ASN A 333 -9.98 -8.12 -2.90
CA ASN A 333 -10.56 -9.09 -3.83
C ASN A 333 -11.94 -9.61 -3.39
N GLU A 334 -12.25 -9.55 -2.08
CA GLU A 334 -13.47 -10.12 -1.53
C GLU A 334 -14.71 -9.30 -1.93
N ASN A 335 -15.80 -9.99 -2.28
CA ASN A 335 -17.08 -9.39 -2.68
C ASN A 335 -17.60 -8.35 -1.68
N ALA A 336 -17.36 -8.55 -0.38
CA ALA A 336 -17.77 -7.61 0.66
C ALA A 336 -17.21 -6.20 0.46
N PHE A 337 -16.05 -6.07 -0.21
CA PHE A 337 -15.33 -4.80 -0.39
C PHE A 337 -15.40 -4.26 -1.83
N LEU A 338 -15.80 -5.11 -2.79
CA LEU A 338 -15.89 -4.70 -4.20
C LEU A 338 -17.15 -3.88 -4.48
N PRO A 339 -17.09 -2.94 -5.44
CA PRO A 339 -18.29 -2.35 -6.01
C PRO A 339 -19.21 -3.42 -6.58
N ALA A 340 -20.52 -3.15 -6.62
CA ALA A 340 -21.53 -4.15 -6.99
C ALA A 340 -21.34 -4.73 -8.38
N ASP A 341 -20.82 -3.92 -9.33
CA ASP A 341 -20.52 -4.33 -10.71
C ASP A 341 -19.52 -5.48 -10.82
N PHE A 342 -18.61 -5.56 -9.84
CA PHE A 342 -17.49 -6.50 -9.84
C PHE A 342 -17.68 -7.68 -8.88
N ARG A 343 -18.80 -7.76 -8.19
CA ARG A 343 -19.11 -8.90 -7.32
C ARG A 343 -19.46 -10.14 -8.16
N ARG A 344 -19.02 -11.30 -7.69
CA ARG A 344 -19.33 -12.59 -8.32
C ARG A 344 -19.97 -13.52 -7.30
N GLY A 345 -21.22 -13.93 -7.55
CA GLY A 345 -21.99 -14.73 -6.61
C GLY A 345 -22.45 -13.93 -5.38
N THR A 346 -22.86 -14.63 -4.31
CA THR A 346 -23.51 -14.04 -3.12
C THR A 346 -22.65 -14.16 -1.85
N ASP A 347 -21.58 -14.96 -1.87
CA ASP A 347 -20.69 -15.10 -0.71
C ASP A 347 -19.83 -13.84 -0.55
N PRO A 348 -19.96 -13.09 0.57
CA PRO A 348 -19.19 -11.89 0.79
C PRO A 348 -17.68 -12.14 0.96
N ALA A 349 -17.28 -13.36 1.34
CA ALA A 349 -15.89 -13.75 1.51
C ALA A 349 -15.24 -14.27 0.21
N ALA A 350 -16.04 -14.63 -0.80
CA ALA A 350 -15.51 -15.04 -2.10
C ALA A 350 -14.89 -13.87 -2.86
N PHE A 351 -13.92 -14.18 -3.72
CA PHE A 351 -13.32 -13.20 -4.60
C PHE A 351 -14.26 -12.88 -5.76
N GLY A 352 -14.44 -11.58 -6.02
CA GLY A 352 -15.15 -11.10 -7.21
C GLY A 352 -14.20 -10.77 -8.36
N ASP A 353 -14.64 -9.88 -9.26
CA ASP A 353 -13.84 -9.39 -10.39
C ASP A 353 -12.92 -8.23 -9.95
N ALA A 354 -11.93 -8.53 -9.16
CA ALA A 354 -10.96 -7.54 -8.73
C ALA A 354 -10.11 -6.99 -9.90
N PHE A 355 -9.92 -7.78 -10.99
CA PHE A 355 -9.23 -7.30 -12.20
C PHE A 355 -10.00 -6.19 -12.89
N GLY A 356 -11.31 -6.39 -13.10
CA GLY A 356 -12.17 -5.35 -13.67
C GLY A 356 -12.21 -4.09 -12.81
N ALA A 357 -12.35 -4.25 -11.48
CA ALA A 357 -12.33 -3.13 -10.55
C ALA A 357 -11.00 -2.35 -10.60
N LEU A 358 -9.85 -3.05 -10.55
CA LEU A 358 -8.53 -2.43 -10.67
C LEU A 358 -8.36 -1.66 -11.98
N THR A 359 -8.80 -2.26 -13.10
CA THR A 359 -8.73 -1.63 -14.43
C THR A 359 -9.51 -0.31 -14.43
N ALA A 360 -10.73 -0.29 -13.89
CA ALA A 360 -11.55 0.93 -13.82
C ALA A 360 -10.83 2.05 -13.05
N TYR A 361 -10.15 1.74 -11.94
CA TYR A 361 -9.37 2.74 -11.22
C TYR A 361 -8.10 3.15 -11.98
N PHE A 362 -7.40 2.24 -12.64
CA PHE A 362 -6.21 2.59 -13.44
C PHE A 362 -6.55 3.52 -14.60
N GLU A 363 -7.71 3.35 -15.24
CA GLU A 363 -8.20 4.19 -16.33
C GLU A 363 -8.43 5.64 -15.90
N THR A 364 -8.64 5.93 -14.61
CA THR A 364 -8.72 7.30 -14.09
C THR A 364 -7.37 8.04 -14.10
N GLY A 365 -6.26 7.33 -14.33
CA GLY A 365 -4.91 7.89 -14.34
C GLY A 365 -4.26 8.02 -12.96
N ILE A 366 -4.72 7.30 -11.94
CA ILE A 366 -4.07 7.27 -10.61
C ILE A 366 -2.62 6.84 -10.71
N ASP A 367 -1.76 7.36 -9.81
CA ASP A 367 -0.33 7.04 -9.80
C ASP A 367 0.01 5.72 -9.08
N GLY A 368 -0.92 5.20 -8.29
CA GLY A 368 -0.79 3.92 -7.58
C GLY A 368 -2.06 3.56 -6.85
N ILE A 369 -2.07 2.38 -6.20
CA ILE A 369 -3.22 1.91 -5.43
C ILE A 369 -2.77 1.03 -4.27
N PHE A 370 -3.45 1.16 -3.13
CA PHE A 370 -3.29 0.26 -1.98
C PHE A 370 -4.15 -0.98 -2.17
N THR A 371 -3.58 -2.14 -1.88
CA THR A 371 -4.32 -3.42 -1.97
C THR A 371 -3.89 -4.41 -0.91
N ASP A 372 -4.84 -5.20 -0.41
CA ASP A 372 -4.59 -6.34 0.47
C ASP A 372 -4.06 -7.57 -0.30
N HIS A 373 -4.19 -7.56 -1.66
CA HIS A 373 -3.85 -8.66 -2.57
C HIS A 373 -2.86 -8.18 -3.65
N PRO A 374 -1.56 -8.02 -3.31
CA PRO A 374 -0.58 -7.45 -4.24
C PRO A 374 -0.41 -8.23 -5.55
N ASP A 375 -0.48 -9.56 -5.51
CA ASP A 375 -0.39 -10.45 -6.67
C ASP A 375 -1.46 -10.14 -7.72
N THR A 376 -2.73 -10.04 -7.28
CA THR A 376 -3.86 -9.69 -8.16
C THR A 376 -3.65 -8.30 -8.80
N ALA A 377 -3.26 -7.31 -8.00
CA ALA A 377 -3.06 -5.96 -8.51
C ALA A 377 -1.87 -5.85 -9.46
N LEU A 378 -0.80 -6.62 -9.24
CA LEU A 378 0.35 -6.67 -10.14
C LEU A 378 0.00 -7.29 -11.50
N LEU A 379 -0.80 -8.35 -11.51
CA LEU A 379 -1.28 -8.98 -12.74
C LEU A 379 -2.22 -8.03 -13.50
N ALA A 380 -3.20 -7.43 -12.82
CA ALA A 380 -4.09 -6.45 -13.44
C ALA A 380 -3.33 -5.25 -14.01
N ARG A 381 -2.29 -4.78 -13.29
CA ARG A 381 -1.40 -3.74 -13.79
C ARG A 381 -0.63 -4.17 -15.03
N ALA A 382 -0.09 -5.39 -15.05
CA ALA A 382 0.66 -5.90 -16.20
C ALA A 382 -0.24 -5.93 -17.45
N ASP A 383 -1.48 -6.41 -17.31
CA ASP A 383 -2.46 -6.42 -18.39
C ASP A 383 -2.82 -4.98 -18.85
N PHE A 384 -2.98 -4.05 -17.91
CA PHE A 384 -3.32 -2.66 -18.20
C PHE A 384 -2.22 -1.92 -18.95
N VAL A 385 -0.95 -2.07 -18.56
CA VAL A 385 0.16 -1.34 -19.19
C VAL A 385 0.64 -1.97 -20.50
N SER A 386 0.17 -3.18 -20.83
CA SER A 386 0.47 -3.88 -22.09
C SER A 386 -0.50 -3.53 -23.24
N ARG A 387 -1.58 -2.80 -22.93
CA ARG A 387 -2.57 -2.30 -23.92
C ARG A 387 -2.05 -1.06 -24.64
#